data_013f45cf6a70f034e4c450104b958aad
#
_entry.id   013f45cf6a70f034e4c450104b958aad
#
_cell.length_a   1.000
_cell.length_b   1.000
_cell.length_c   1.000
_cell.angle_alpha   90.00
_cell.angle_beta   90.00
_cell.angle_gamma   90.00
#
_symmetry.space_group_name_H-M   'P 1'
#
loop_
_entity.id
_entity.type
_entity.pdbx_description
1 polymer ?
#
loop_
_entity_poly.entity_id
_entity_poly.type
_entity_poly.pdbx_seq_one_letter_code
_entity_poly.pdbx_strand_id
1 'polypeptide(L)'
;MSEPLDLNQLAQKIKQWGLELGFQQVGITDTDLSESEPKLQAWLDKQYHGEMDWMARHGMLRARPHELLPGTLRVISVRMNYLPATSAFAKKIKNPKLGYVSRYALGRDYHKLLRNRLKKLGEMIQQHCVSLNFR
;
A
#
# COMPACT_ATOMS: atom_id res chain seq x y z
N MET A 1 16.48 11.61 -30.36
CA MET A 1 17.02 10.81 -29.24
C MET A 1 16.26 11.24 -28.00
N SER A 2 15.54 10.32 -27.36
CA SER A 2 14.87 10.63 -26.09
C SER A 2 15.93 10.82 -25.02
N GLU A 3 15.83 11.87 -24.23
CA GLU A 3 16.71 12.05 -23.05
C GLU A 3 16.60 10.83 -22.13
N PRO A 4 17.73 10.42 -21.51
CA PRO A 4 17.68 9.32 -20.56
C PRO A 4 16.72 9.67 -19.41
N LEU A 5 15.89 8.71 -19.04
CA LEU A 5 14.91 8.87 -17.96
C LEU A 5 15.62 9.15 -16.63
N ASP A 6 15.43 10.34 -16.07
CA ASP A 6 15.92 10.66 -14.73
C ASP A 6 15.00 10.01 -13.67
N LEU A 7 15.47 8.91 -13.09
CA LEU A 7 14.73 8.14 -12.09
C LEU A 7 14.46 8.94 -10.80
N ASN A 8 15.33 9.90 -10.46
CA ASN A 8 15.12 10.73 -9.27
C ASN A 8 13.99 11.73 -9.51
N GLN A 9 13.97 12.37 -10.68
CA GLN A 9 12.85 13.22 -11.07
C GLN A 9 11.53 12.45 -11.17
N LEU A 10 11.57 11.24 -11.72
CA LEU A 10 10.39 10.37 -11.78
C LEU A 10 9.88 10.05 -10.36
N ALA A 11 10.76 9.69 -9.44
CA ALA A 11 10.37 9.39 -8.07
C ALA A 11 9.72 10.60 -7.37
N GLN A 12 10.23 11.81 -7.61
CA GLN A 12 9.61 13.04 -7.08
C GLN A 12 8.22 13.28 -7.68
N LYS A 13 8.06 13.10 -9.00
CA LYS A 13 6.76 13.21 -9.66
C LYS A 13 5.76 12.19 -9.14
N ILE A 14 6.15 10.93 -8.95
CA ILE A 14 5.28 9.90 -8.40
C ILE A 14 4.77 10.29 -7.01
N LYS A 15 5.65 10.80 -6.15
CA LYS A 15 5.26 11.28 -4.82
C LYS A 15 4.28 12.45 -4.91
N GLN A 16 4.53 13.41 -5.80
CA GLN A 16 3.64 14.55 -6.02
C GLN A 16 2.25 14.10 -6.52
N TRP A 17 2.21 13.25 -7.54
CA TRP A 17 0.95 12.69 -8.05
C TRP A 17 0.17 11.91 -7.00
N GLY A 18 0.86 11.17 -6.14
CA GLY A 18 0.21 10.49 -5.03
C GLY A 18 -0.48 11.47 -4.07
N LEU A 19 0.17 12.57 -3.73
CA LEU A 19 -0.44 13.64 -2.91
C LEU A 19 -1.64 14.28 -3.59
N GLU A 20 -1.55 14.58 -4.89
CA GLU A 20 -2.64 15.13 -5.70
C GLU A 20 -3.85 14.18 -5.78
N LEU A 21 -3.60 12.87 -5.78
CA LEU A 21 -4.64 11.83 -5.74
C LEU A 21 -5.24 11.63 -4.32
N GLY A 22 -4.75 12.39 -3.32
CA GLY A 22 -5.28 12.41 -1.97
C GLY A 22 -4.69 11.35 -1.04
N PHE A 23 -3.50 10.82 -1.34
CA PHE A 23 -2.69 10.09 -0.38
C PHE A 23 -1.92 11.08 0.50
N GLN A 24 -1.68 10.75 1.76
CA GLN A 24 -0.91 11.59 2.67
C GLN A 24 0.58 11.29 2.63
N GLN A 25 0.94 10.12 2.12
CA GLN A 25 2.35 9.73 2.01
C GLN A 25 2.54 8.71 0.88
N VAL A 26 3.66 8.82 0.19
CA VAL A 26 4.10 7.88 -0.85
C VAL A 26 5.55 7.48 -0.56
N GLY A 27 5.81 6.20 -0.43
CA GLY A 27 7.13 5.62 -0.31
C GLY A 27 7.49 4.82 -1.56
N ILE A 28 8.75 4.81 -1.94
CA ILE A 28 9.28 3.98 -3.02
C ILE A 28 10.46 3.20 -2.46
N THR A 29 10.45 1.89 -2.60
CA THR A 29 11.51 1.00 -2.14
C THR A 29 11.91 0.02 -3.24
N ASP A 30 13.04 -0.63 -3.08
CA ASP A 30 13.43 -1.77 -3.90
C ASP A 30 12.65 -3.03 -3.55
N THR A 31 13.06 -4.16 -4.10
CA THR A 31 12.43 -5.47 -3.88
C THR A 31 13.22 -6.36 -2.94
N ASP A 32 14.30 -5.87 -2.34
CA ASP A 32 15.09 -6.62 -1.38
C ASP A 32 14.46 -6.59 0.01
N LEU A 33 13.85 -7.69 0.40
CA LEU A 33 13.25 -7.91 1.71
C LEU A 33 13.98 -9.02 2.49
N SER A 34 15.24 -9.28 2.16
CA SER A 34 16.06 -10.35 2.77
C SER A 34 16.15 -10.24 4.30
N GLU A 35 16.18 -9.03 4.85
CA GLU A 35 16.16 -8.81 6.30
C GLU A 35 14.79 -9.06 6.94
N SER A 36 13.71 -8.92 6.18
CA SER A 36 12.33 -9.06 6.66
C SER A 36 11.80 -10.50 6.53
N GLU A 37 12.30 -11.26 5.56
CA GLU A 37 11.85 -12.61 5.29
C GLU A 37 12.00 -13.55 6.49
N PRO A 38 13.14 -13.62 7.21
CA PRO A 38 13.28 -14.47 8.40
C PRO A 38 12.31 -14.07 9.52
N LYS A 39 11.98 -12.79 9.63
CA LYS A 39 11.02 -12.28 10.64
C LYS A 39 9.60 -12.74 10.30
N LEU A 40 9.21 -12.69 9.03
CA LEU A 40 7.94 -13.22 8.57
C LEU A 40 7.85 -14.72 8.80
N GLN A 41 8.89 -15.49 8.47
CA GLN A 41 8.94 -16.93 8.70
C GLN A 41 8.79 -17.26 10.19
N ALA A 42 9.56 -16.62 11.05
CA ALA A 42 9.48 -16.83 12.50
C ALA A 42 8.09 -16.47 13.07
N TRP A 43 7.40 -15.49 12.51
CA TRP A 43 6.05 -15.12 12.88
C TRP A 43 5.03 -16.18 12.46
N LEU A 44 5.18 -16.75 11.26
CA LEU A 44 4.36 -17.85 10.76
C LEU A 44 4.58 -19.14 11.57
N ASP A 45 5.84 -19.49 11.87
CA ASP A 45 6.20 -20.68 12.64
C ASP A 45 5.59 -20.66 14.05
N LYS A 46 5.47 -19.47 14.63
CA LYS A 46 4.79 -19.26 15.93
C LYS A 46 3.26 -19.21 15.82
N GLN A 47 2.71 -19.40 14.63
CA GLN A 47 1.27 -19.33 14.35
C GLN A 47 0.60 -18.02 14.80
N TYR A 48 1.36 -16.92 14.80
CA TYR A 48 0.83 -15.61 15.21
C TYR A 48 -0.20 -15.03 14.24
N HIS A 49 -0.33 -15.62 13.05
CA HIS A 49 -1.38 -15.29 12.08
C HIS A 49 -2.76 -15.83 12.47
N GLY A 50 -2.86 -16.69 13.53
CA GLY A 50 -4.12 -17.27 13.98
C GLY A 50 -4.85 -17.98 12.84
N GLU A 51 -6.13 -17.64 12.65
CA GLU A 51 -6.97 -18.21 11.58
C GLU A 51 -6.78 -17.55 10.20
N MET A 52 -5.81 -16.63 10.04
CA MET A 52 -5.53 -15.97 8.77
C MET A 52 -4.65 -16.86 7.86
N ASP A 53 -5.15 -18.00 7.45
CA ASP A 53 -4.41 -19.01 6.67
C ASP A 53 -3.82 -18.48 5.35
N TRP A 54 -4.44 -17.44 4.78
CA TRP A 54 -3.92 -16.77 3.59
C TRP A 54 -2.53 -16.15 3.80
N MET A 55 -2.10 -15.91 5.04
CA MET A 55 -0.78 -15.40 5.36
C MET A 55 0.31 -16.42 5.06
N ALA A 56 0.02 -17.72 5.30
CA ALA A 56 0.95 -18.83 5.05
C ALA A 56 0.81 -19.44 3.64
N ARG A 57 -0.36 -19.28 3.00
CA ARG A 57 -0.76 -20.02 1.79
C ARG A 57 0.23 -19.94 0.62
N HIS A 58 0.93 -18.83 0.46
CA HIS A 58 1.84 -18.60 -0.66
C HIS A 58 3.32 -18.59 -0.23
N GLY A 59 3.62 -19.14 0.94
CA GLY A 59 4.97 -19.19 1.47
C GLY A 59 5.62 -17.80 1.53
N MET A 60 6.86 -17.71 1.06
CA MET A 60 7.64 -16.46 1.10
C MET A 60 7.40 -15.48 -0.06
N LEU A 61 6.43 -15.73 -0.95
CA LEU A 61 6.13 -14.79 -2.04
C LEU A 61 5.77 -13.37 -1.54
N ARG A 62 5.27 -13.25 -0.30
CA ARG A 62 5.02 -11.93 0.33
C ARG A 62 6.29 -11.13 0.55
N ALA A 63 7.40 -11.80 0.79
CA ALA A 63 8.71 -11.20 1.00
C ALA A 63 9.55 -11.15 -0.28
N ARG A 64 9.01 -11.60 -1.41
CA ARG A 64 9.72 -11.70 -2.69
C ARG A 64 8.93 -11.10 -3.83
N PRO A 65 8.79 -9.75 -3.87
CA PRO A 65 8.00 -9.07 -4.89
C PRO A 65 8.41 -9.43 -6.33
N HIS A 66 9.70 -9.66 -6.57
CA HIS A 66 10.24 -10.04 -7.88
C HIS A 66 9.85 -11.47 -8.32
N GLU A 67 9.60 -12.37 -7.37
CA GLU A 67 9.06 -13.71 -7.65
C GLU A 67 7.54 -13.67 -7.84
N LEU A 68 6.83 -12.84 -7.04
CA LEU A 68 5.40 -12.67 -7.14
C LEU A 68 4.99 -12.05 -8.50
N LEU A 69 5.75 -11.09 -8.98
CA LEU A 69 5.60 -10.47 -10.29
C LEU A 69 6.99 -10.32 -10.92
N PRO A 70 7.39 -11.23 -11.84
CA PRO A 70 8.66 -11.15 -12.52
C PRO A 70 8.87 -9.80 -13.20
N GLY A 71 10.08 -9.25 -13.08
CA GLY A 71 10.43 -7.94 -13.61
C GLY A 71 10.09 -6.76 -12.69
N THR A 72 9.58 -7.00 -11.50
CA THR A 72 9.36 -5.93 -10.51
C THR A 72 10.69 -5.30 -10.08
N LEU A 73 10.83 -4.01 -10.29
CA LEU A 73 12.03 -3.24 -9.94
C LEU A 73 11.85 -2.45 -8.63
N ARG A 74 10.64 -1.97 -8.38
CA ARG A 74 10.32 -1.11 -7.23
C ARG A 74 8.92 -1.42 -6.71
N VAL A 75 8.72 -1.16 -5.44
CA VAL A 75 7.41 -1.18 -4.78
C VAL A 75 7.05 0.24 -4.37
N ILE A 76 5.89 0.70 -4.82
CA ILE A 76 5.33 2.01 -4.43
C ILE A 76 4.26 1.76 -3.39
N SER A 77 4.49 2.28 -2.18
CA SER A 77 3.56 2.18 -1.06
C SER A 77 2.90 3.52 -0.81
N VAL A 78 1.61 3.50 -0.58
CA VAL A 78 0.82 4.71 -0.30
C VAL A 78 0.12 4.60 1.05
N ARG A 79 -0.05 5.74 1.72
CA ARG A 79 -0.81 5.84 2.96
C ARG A 79 -1.96 6.82 2.78
N MET A 80 -3.15 6.41 3.23
CA MET A 80 -4.34 7.25 3.25
C MET A 80 -4.94 7.28 4.66
N ASN A 81 -5.16 8.47 5.20
CA ASN A 81 -5.83 8.64 6.47
C ASN A 81 -7.33 8.39 6.32
N TYR A 82 -7.92 7.77 7.32
CA TYR A 82 -9.36 7.49 7.39
C TYR A 82 -10.05 8.14 8.60
N LEU A 83 -9.34 8.95 9.38
CA LEU A 83 -9.90 9.67 10.52
C LEU A 83 -10.40 11.06 10.07
N PRO A 84 -11.72 11.30 10.06
CA PRO A 84 -12.24 12.62 9.70
C PRO A 84 -12.00 13.63 10.83
N ALA A 85 -11.82 14.90 10.46
CA ALA A 85 -11.56 16.00 11.41
C ALA A 85 -12.67 16.17 12.47
N THR A 86 -13.92 15.81 12.12
CA THR A 86 -15.12 15.97 12.98
C THR A 86 -15.42 14.74 13.84
N SER A 87 -14.47 13.81 14.02
CA SER A 87 -14.73 12.58 14.74
C SER A 87 -14.86 12.81 16.25
N ALA A 88 -16.08 12.66 16.78
CA ALA A 88 -16.36 12.70 18.22
C ALA A 88 -16.24 11.33 18.89
N PHE A 89 -15.20 10.55 18.56
CA PHE A 89 -15.08 9.15 18.99
C PHE A 89 -14.96 9.00 20.52
N ALA A 90 -14.32 9.93 21.21
CA ALA A 90 -14.16 9.89 22.65
C ALA A 90 -15.53 9.92 23.39
N LYS A 91 -16.48 10.69 22.88
CA LYS A 91 -17.86 10.71 23.45
C LYS A 91 -18.59 9.40 23.18
N LYS A 92 -18.38 8.78 22.01
CA LYS A 92 -19.03 7.51 21.64
C LYS A 92 -18.50 6.34 22.43
N ILE A 93 -17.18 6.26 22.65
CA ILE A 93 -16.56 5.21 23.47
C ILE A 93 -17.04 5.23 24.92
N LYS A 94 -17.30 6.42 25.47
CA LYS A 94 -17.79 6.59 26.85
C LYS A 94 -19.27 6.26 27.02
N ASN A 95 -20.03 6.06 25.95
CA ASN A 95 -21.45 5.76 26.03
C ASN A 95 -21.68 4.25 26.06
N PRO A 96 -22.14 3.67 27.22
CA PRO A 96 -22.30 2.23 27.36
C PRO A 96 -23.44 1.64 26.51
N LYS A 97 -24.29 2.49 25.92
CA LYS A 97 -25.42 2.07 25.07
C LYS A 97 -25.06 2.00 23.58
N LEU A 98 -23.82 2.41 23.20
CA LEU A 98 -23.39 2.45 21.82
C LEU A 98 -22.26 1.47 21.58
N GLY A 99 -22.37 0.68 20.52
CA GLY A 99 -21.24 -0.06 19.96
C GLY A 99 -20.23 0.89 19.29
N TYR A 100 -18.96 0.52 19.31
CA TYR A 100 -17.91 1.26 18.61
C TYR A 100 -17.37 0.44 17.46
N VAL A 101 -17.49 0.97 16.25
CA VAL A 101 -16.99 0.36 15.02
C VAL A 101 -15.70 1.08 14.60
N SER A 102 -14.70 0.31 14.19
CA SER A 102 -13.43 0.84 13.70
C SER A 102 -13.64 1.86 12.57
N ARG A 103 -12.94 2.99 12.62
CA ARG A 103 -13.15 4.10 11.70
C ARG A 103 -12.95 3.74 10.24
N TYR A 104 -11.99 2.85 9.94
CA TYR A 104 -11.74 2.41 8.57
C TYR A 104 -12.93 1.65 7.96
N ALA A 105 -13.76 1.04 8.80
CA ALA A 105 -14.92 0.25 8.37
C ALA A 105 -16.18 1.11 8.16
N LEU A 106 -16.13 2.40 8.50
CA LEU A 106 -17.27 3.31 8.36
C LEU A 106 -17.33 3.91 6.95
N GLY A 107 -18.55 4.10 6.44
CA GLY A 107 -18.79 4.72 5.15
C GLY A 107 -18.72 3.75 3.99
N ARG A 108 -18.17 4.23 2.86
CA ARG A 108 -18.03 3.42 1.64
C ARG A 108 -16.82 2.49 1.73
N ASP A 109 -16.86 1.40 0.97
CA ASP A 109 -15.76 0.47 0.85
C ASP A 109 -14.47 1.17 0.37
N TYR A 110 -13.50 1.26 1.28
CA TYR A 110 -12.21 1.91 1.02
C TYR A 110 -11.36 1.15 0.00
N HIS A 111 -11.53 -0.16 -0.15
CA HIS A 111 -10.80 -0.97 -1.13
C HIS A 111 -11.04 -0.46 -2.54
N LYS A 112 -12.29 -0.12 -2.87
CA LYS A 112 -12.65 0.40 -4.18
C LYS A 112 -12.05 1.78 -4.42
N LEU A 113 -12.05 2.63 -3.38
CA LEU A 113 -11.45 3.96 -3.45
C LEU A 113 -9.93 3.89 -3.67
N LEU A 114 -9.22 3.10 -2.84
CA LEU A 114 -7.77 2.91 -2.95
C LEU A 114 -7.39 2.33 -4.31
N ARG A 115 -8.08 1.28 -4.74
CA ARG A 115 -7.81 0.64 -6.04
C ARG A 115 -7.95 1.62 -7.20
N ASN A 116 -8.99 2.46 -7.20
CA ASN A 116 -9.19 3.45 -8.24
C ASN A 116 -8.10 4.54 -8.24
N ARG A 117 -7.67 5.00 -7.07
CA ARG A 117 -6.59 5.99 -6.95
C ARG A 117 -5.23 5.41 -7.35
N LEU A 118 -4.92 4.18 -6.93
CA LEU A 118 -3.71 3.48 -7.33
C LEU A 118 -3.67 3.22 -8.83
N LYS A 119 -4.79 2.83 -9.44
CA LYS A 119 -4.88 2.67 -10.89
C LYS A 119 -4.55 3.98 -11.60
N LYS A 120 -5.12 5.11 -11.18
CA LYS A 120 -4.81 6.43 -11.75
C LYS A 120 -3.33 6.79 -11.59
N LEU A 121 -2.74 6.52 -10.43
CA LEU A 121 -1.30 6.74 -10.22
C LEU A 121 -0.47 5.91 -11.21
N GLY A 122 -0.81 4.64 -11.37
CA GLY A 122 -0.14 3.76 -12.34
C GLY A 122 -0.27 4.26 -13.79
N GLU A 123 -1.45 4.72 -14.19
CA GLU A 123 -1.69 5.31 -15.51
C GLU A 123 -0.85 6.58 -15.74
N MET A 124 -0.72 7.46 -14.74
CA MET A 124 0.14 8.64 -14.82
C MET A 124 1.63 8.27 -14.98
N ILE A 125 2.09 7.27 -14.25
CA ILE A 125 3.45 6.74 -14.37
C ILE A 125 3.67 6.17 -15.79
N GLN A 126 2.75 5.38 -16.28
CA GLN A 126 2.85 4.75 -17.59
C GLN A 126 2.83 5.76 -18.74
N GLN A 127 2.03 6.81 -18.64
CA GLN A 127 2.02 7.91 -19.62
C GLN A 127 3.36 8.65 -19.66
N HIS A 128 4.05 8.71 -18.52
CA HIS A 128 5.35 9.38 -18.43
C HIS A 128 6.52 8.48 -18.82
N CYS A 129 6.36 7.17 -18.67
CA CYS A 129 7.36 6.15 -18.93
C CYS A 129 6.73 4.97 -19.66
N VAL A 130 6.66 5.07 -20.98
CA VAL A 130 5.98 4.09 -21.87
C VAL A 130 6.51 2.65 -21.70
N SER A 131 7.76 2.51 -21.26
CA SER A 131 8.40 1.20 -21.04
C SER A 131 8.10 0.56 -19.67
N LEU A 132 7.40 1.26 -18.78
CA LEU A 132 7.08 0.75 -17.45
C LEU A 132 5.67 0.17 -17.40
N ASN A 133 5.54 -0.99 -16.75
CA ASN A 133 4.28 -1.62 -16.42
C ASN A 133 4.05 -1.58 -14.90
N PHE A 134 2.79 -1.60 -14.49
CA PHE A 134 2.40 -1.71 -13.08
C PHE A 134 1.31 -2.77 -12.91
N ARG A 135 1.19 -3.29 -11.69
CA ARG A 135 0.13 -4.20 -11.25
C ARG A 135 -0.44 -3.77 -9.91
#